data_3bd5df4401081404bf105b8cdc0b015f
#
_entry.id   3bd5df4401081404bf105b8cdc0b015f
#
_cell.length_a   1.000
_cell.length_b   1.000
_cell.length_c   1.000
_cell.angle_alpha   90.00
_cell.angle_beta   90.00
_cell.angle_gamma   90.00
#
_symmetry.space_group_name_H-M   'P 1'
#
loop_
_entity.id
_entity.type
_entity.pdbx_description
1 polymer ?
#
loop_
_entity_poly.entity_id
_entity_poly.type
_entity_poly.pdbx_seq_one_letter_code
_entity_poly.pdbx_strand_id
1 'polypeptide(L)'
;MKKLLTFMLTFIMLLCVSVSCFANKPYTHPEYKFSAIKELHITQIENLEGEPSRYFHFDENADNKVFAAILQAAGKQKLIVADETANPLPEYNKDKSVRPDYAPKDIELRVTINHFGYRTVFVPGHFEDYTTTETHYYYDKEGRRQSWTENVVRQRWIPESTYPQAYMSITYNFYDLKNGTLIASFSDNRNRDYENDPADGMLGRSVKDCFNKIFKK
;
A
#
# COMPACT_ATOMS: atom_id res chain seq x y z
N MET A 1 40.08 4.13 -15.12
CA MET A 1 39.44 3.77 -13.85
C MET A 1 38.30 4.72 -13.46
N LYS A 2 38.45 6.06 -13.46
CA LYS A 2 37.34 6.98 -13.08
C LYS A 2 36.04 6.81 -13.91
N LYS A 3 36.14 6.62 -15.24
CA LYS A 3 34.96 6.44 -16.11
C LYS A 3 34.20 5.10 -15.86
N LEU A 4 34.90 4.05 -15.46
CA LEU A 4 34.29 2.77 -15.12
C LEU A 4 33.51 2.84 -13.79
N LEU A 5 34.08 3.58 -12.81
CA LEU A 5 33.43 3.79 -11.52
C LEU A 5 32.14 4.62 -11.66
N THR A 6 32.15 5.64 -12.50
CA THR A 6 30.96 6.46 -12.76
C THR A 6 29.86 5.66 -13.46
N PHE A 7 30.24 4.79 -14.40
CA PHE A 7 29.28 3.92 -15.09
C PHE A 7 28.66 2.88 -14.15
N MET A 8 29.47 2.32 -13.23
CA MET A 8 28.99 1.39 -12.24
C MET A 8 28.06 2.04 -11.21
N LEU A 9 28.35 3.28 -10.80
CA LEU A 9 27.51 4.04 -9.86
C LEU A 9 26.15 4.43 -10.49
N THR A 10 26.14 4.84 -11.77
CA THR A 10 24.91 5.12 -12.50
C THR A 10 24.07 3.89 -12.75
N PHE A 11 24.71 2.73 -12.99
CA PHE A 11 24.01 1.46 -13.17
C PHE A 11 23.36 0.96 -11.87
N ILE A 12 24.06 1.13 -10.73
CA ILE A 12 23.52 0.81 -9.40
C ILE A 12 22.36 1.74 -9.03
N MET A 13 22.43 3.05 -9.34
CA MET A 13 21.32 3.98 -9.15
C MET A 13 20.13 3.63 -10.04
N LEU A 14 20.34 3.24 -11.30
CA LEU A 14 19.27 2.78 -12.18
C LEU A 14 18.59 1.49 -11.69
N LEU A 15 19.35 0.56 -11.11
CA LEU A 15 18.80 -0.66 -10.49
C LEU A 15 17.99 -0.36 -9.22
N CYS A 16 18.40 0.61 -8.42
CA CYS A 16 17.64 1.01 -7.22
C CYS A 16 16.30 1.72 -7.55
N VAL A 17 16.23 2.44 -8.68
CA VAL A 17 15.00 3.11 -9.12
C VAL A 17 13.99 2.12 -9.73
N SER A 18 14.46 0.99 -10.26
CA SER A 18 13.59 -0.03 -10.88
C SER A 18 12.87 -0.95 -9.88
N VAL A 19 13.28 -0.96 -8.60
CA VAL A 19 12.66 -1.83 -7.56
C VAL A 19 11.39 -1.21 -6.95
N SER A 20 11.16 0.08 -7.11
CA SER A 20 9.99 0.76 -6.53
C SER A 20 8.75 0.80 -7.42
N CYS A 21 8.75 0.18 -8.58
CA CYS A 21 7.67 0.23 -9.57
C CYS A 21 7.01 -1.11 -9.88
N PHE A 22 7.17 -2.14 -9.04
CA PHE A 22 6.28 -3.31 -9.10
C PHE A 22 4.99 -3.01 -8.35
N ALA A 23 4.28 -1.99 -8.84
CA ALA A 23 2.96 -1.66 -8.36
C ALA A 23 2.02 -2.83 -8.67
N ASN A 24 1.68 -3.61 -7.65
CA ASN A 24 0.37 -4.24 -7.41
C ASN A 24 -0.38 -4.72 -8.66
N LYS A 25 0.30 -5.44 -9.57
CA LYS A 25 -0.42 -6.16 -10.61
C LYS A 25 -1.05 -7.39 -9.94
N PRO A 26 -2.38 -7.53 -9.96
CA PRO A 26 -2.99 -8.73 -9.44
C PRO A 26 -2.56 -9.93 -10.26
N TYR A 27 -2.34 -11.06 -9.59
CA TYR A 27 -2.37 -12.32 -10.25
C TYR A 27 -3.83 -12.66 -10.56
N THR A 28 -4.12 -13.06 -11.78
CA THR A 28 -5.42 -13.62 -12.17
C THR A 28 -5.19 -14.83 -13.05
N HIS A 29 -5.90 -15.91 -12.75
CA HIS A 29 -5.81 -17.13 -13.56
C HIS A 29 -6.39 -16.84 -14.96
N PRO A 30 -5.64 -17.08 -16.03
CA PRO A 30 -6.00 -16.63 -17.39
C PRO A 30 -7.29 -17.22 -17.94
N GLU A 31 -7.65 -18.43 -17.50
CA GLU A 31 -8.83 -19.14 -17.98
C GLU A 31 -10.07 -18.94 -17.09
N TYR A 32 -9.94 -18.22 -15.97
CA TYR A 32 -11.04 -18.06 -15.02
C TYR A 32 -11.91 -16.85 -15.38
N LYS A 33 -13.23 -17.09 -15.47
CA LYS A 33 -14.21 -16.06 -15.85
C LYS A 33 -14.82 -15.39 -14.63
N PHE A 34 -14.17 -14.38 -14.09
CA PHE A 34 -14.63 -13.60 -12.93
C PHE A 34 -16.00 -12.93 -13.13
N SER A 35 -16.37 -12.60 -14.37
CA SER A 35 -17.68 -12.00 -14.68
C SER A 35 -18.89 -12.94 -14.46
N ALA A 36 -18.65 -14.24 -14.33
CA ALA A 36 -19.69 -15.23 -14.08
C ALA A 36 -19.98 -15.45 -12.59
N ILE A 37 -19.14 -14.90 -11.71
CA ILE A 37 -19.24 -15.06 -10.27
C ILE A 37 -20.40 -14.21 -9.74
N LYS A 38 -21.21 -14.78 -8.87
CA LYS A 38 -22.34 -14.12 -8.21
C LYS A 38 -22.16 -14.05 -6.69
N GLU A 39 -21.50 -15.02 -6.12
CA GLU A 39 -21.32 -15.17 -4.68
C GLU A 39 -19.85 -15.15 -4.30
N LEU A 40 -19.56 -14.52 -3.17
CA LEU A 40 -18.25 -14.39 -2.58
C LEU A 40 -18.33 -14.86 -1.13
N HIS A 41 -17.64 -15.94 -0.80
CA HIS A 41 -17.55 -16.45 0.55
C HIS A 41 -16.31 -15.88 1.23
N ILE A 42 -16.48 -15.11 2.30
CA ILE A 42 -15.36 -14.64 3.12
C ILE A 42 -15.17 -15.67 4.23
N THR A 43 -14.11 -16.46 4.12
CA THR A 43 -13.86 -17.58 5.05
C THR A 43 -12.78 -17.26 6.07
N GLN A 44 -11.91 -16.28 5.75
CA GLN A 44 -10.82 -15.92 6.63
C GLN A 44 -10.48 -14.45 6.51
N ILE A 45 -10.36 -13.79 7.66
CA ILE A 45 -9.63 -12.53 7.80
C ILE A 45 -8.60 -12.79 8.90
N GLU A 46 -7.35 -12.95 8.50
CA GLU A 46 -6.24 -13.24 9.39
C GLU A 46 -5.44 -11.97 9.63
N ASN A 47 -5.32 -11.61 10.89
CA ASN A 47 -4.48 -10.50 11.31
C ASN A 47 -3.14 -11.06 11.81
N LEU A 48 -2.07 -10.82 11.03
CA LEU A 48 -0.71 -11.24 11.36
C LEU A 48 0.06 -10.17 12.14
N GLU A 49 -0.63 -9.09 12.53
CA GLU A 49 0.01 -8.05 13.30
C GLU A 49 0.55 -8.63 14.61
N GLY A 50 1.82 -8.36 14.85
CA GLY A 50 2.51 -8.79 16.06
C GLY A 50 2.15 -7.90 17.26
N GLU A 51 2.88 -8.08 18.34
CA GLU A 51 2.75 -7.23 19.52
C GLU A 51 2.97 -5.75 19.17
N PRO A 52 2.13 -4.82 19.69
CA PRO A 52 2.36 -3.40 19.52
C PRO A 52 3.76 -3.01 19.96
N SER A 53 4.42 -2.18 19.19
CA SER A 53 5.76 -1.76 19.49
C SER A 53 5.86 -0.23 19.53
N ARG A 54 6.99 0.27 20.01
CA ARG A 54 7.30 1.70 20.01
C ARG A 54 7.17 2.33 18.62
N TYR A 55 7.30 1.52 17.57
CA TYR A 55 7.33 2.00 16.18
C TYR A 55 6.07 1.68 15.38
N PHE A 56 5.25 0.71 15.85
CA PHE A 56 4.04 0.26 15.16
C PHE A 56 2.86 0.29 16.11
N HIS A 57 1.81 0.94 15.68
CA HIS A 57 0.54 1.04 16.37
C HIS A 57 -0.54 0.45 15.47
N PHE A 58 -1.05 -0.70 15.87
CA PHE A 58 -2.05 -1.46 15.13
C PHE A 58 -3.45 -0.96 15.47
N ASP A 59 -4.35 -1.06 14.51
CA ASP A 59 -5.76 -0.77 14.71
C ASP A 59 -6.46 -2.04 15.23
N GLU A 60 -6.92 -2.01 16.46
CA GLU A 60 -7.59 -3.15 17.11
C GLU A 60 -8.87 -3.60 16.40
N ASN A 61 -9.44 -2.76 15.55
CA ASN A 61 -10.64 -3.06 14.76
C ASN A 61 -10.34 -3.33 13.28
N ALA A 62 -9.10 -3.64 12.94
CA ALA A 62 -8.66 -3.86 11.57
C ALA A 62 -9.54 -4.89 10.82
N ASP A 63 -9.84 -6.00 11.44
CA ASP A 63 -10.64 -7.10 10.87
C ASP A 63 -12.04 -6.62 10.48
N ASN A 64 -12.73 -5.94 11.40
CA ASN A 64 -14.07 -5.42 11.17
C ASN A 64 -14.08 -4.34 10.07
N LYS A 65 -13.07 -3.47 10.05
CA LYS A 65 -12.92 -2.43 9.03
C LYS A 65 -12.68 -3.03 7.65
N VAL A 66 -11.81 -4.03 7.56
CA VAL A 66 -11.53 -4.77 6.33
C VAL A 66 -12.77 -5.48 5.82
N PHE A 67 -13.49 -6.18 6.70
CA PHE A 67 -14.74 -6.84 6.36
C PHE A 67 -15.78 -5.85 5.82
N ALA A 68 -16.01 -4.73 6.52
CA ALA A 68 -16.95 -3.71 6.08
C ALA A 68 -16.59 -3.09 4.72
N ALA A 69 -15.30 -2.86 4.48
CA ALA A 69 -14.81 -2.34 3.19
C ALA A 69 -15.04 -3.34 2.05
N ILE A 70 -14.85 -4.63 2.32
CA ILE A 70 -15.11 -5.71 1.35
C ILE A 70 -16.61 -5.77 1.02
N LEU A 71 -17.49 -5.75 2.02
CA LEU A 71 -18.95 -5.73 1.79
C LEU A 71 -19.35 -4.57 0.87
N GLN A 72 -18.81 -3.39 1.11
CA GLN A 72 -19.10 -2.22 0.29
C GLN A 72 -18.61 -2.39 -1.16
N ALA A 73 -17.42 -2.94 -1.36
CA ALA A 73 -16.85 -3.15 -2.68
C ALA A 73 -17.57 -4.24 -3.46
N ALA A 74 -17.90 -5.37 -2.79
CA ALA A 74 -18.66 -6.47 -3.36
C ALA A 74 -20.07 -6.03 -3.80
N GLY A 75 -20.75 -5.22 -2.99
CA GLY A 75 -22.04 -4.64 -3.35
C GLY A 75 -21.99 -3.79 -4.62
N LYS A 76 -20.91 -3.02 -4.84
CA LYS A 76 -20.71 -2.26 -6.09
C LYS A 76 -20.51 -3.16 -7.32
N GLN A 77 -19.98 -4.36 -7.13
CA GLN A 77 -19.84 -5.37 -8.17
C GLN A 77 -21.08 -6.28 -8.31
N LYS A 78 -22.12 -6.06 -7.48
CA LYS A 78 -23.34 -6.86 -7.40
C LYS A 78 -23.09 -8.32 -6.99
N LEU A 79 -22.07 -8.54 -6.18
CA LEU A 79 -21.78 -9.83 -5.58
C LEU A 79 -22.62 -10.01 -4.30
N ILE A 80 -23.16 -11.21 -4.11
CA ILE A 80 -23.73 -11.65 -2.84
C ILE A 80 -22.56 -12.07 -1.96
N VAL A 81 -22.51 -11.59 -0.73
CA VAL A 81 -21.45 -11.96 0.21
C VAL A 81 -22.00 -12.90 1.26
N ALA A 82 -21.38 -14.05 1.42
CA ALA A 82 -21.57 -14.96 2.53
C ALA A 82 -20.42 -14.76 3.53
N ASP A 83 -20.78 -14.45 4.77
CA ASP A 83 -19.84 -14.37 5.86
C ASP A 83 -19.69 -15.75 6.51
N GLU A 84 -18.55 -16.35 6.29
CA GLU A 84 -18.20 -17.66 6.84
C GLU A 84 -16.95 -17.60 7.74
N THR A 85 -16.60 -16.41 8.21
CA THR A 85 -15.41 -16.22 9.06
C THR A 85 -15.49 -16.99 10.38
N ALA A 86 -16.70 -17.25 10.88
CA ALA A 86 -16.94 -18.07 12.06
C ALA A 86 -16.98 -19.59 11.77
N ASN A 87 -16.99 -19.99 10.50
CA ASN A 87 -17.05 -21.37 10.09
C ASN A 87 -15.65 -21.94 9.84
N PRO A 88 -15.44 -23.25 10.00
CA PRO A 88 -14.18 -23.87 9.61
C PRO A 88 -13.94 -23.66 8.11
N LEU A 89 -12.68 -23.40 7.75
CA LEU A 89 -12.28 -23.34 6.35
C LEU A 89 -12.65 -24.60 5.59
N PRO A 90 -12.97 -24.48 4.27
CA PRO A 90 -13.27 -25.64 3.45
C PRO A 90 -12.17 -26.70 3.53
N GLU A 91 -12.52 -27.92 3.80
CA GLU A 91 -11.59 -29.02 3.68
C GLU A 91 -11.55 -29.53 2.24
N TYR A 92 -10.35 -29.53 1.70
CA TYR A 92 -10.09 -30.03 0.36
C TYR A 92 -9.71 -31.51 0.40
N ASN A 93 -10.17 -32.24 -0.58
CA ASN A 93 -9.75 -33.63 -0.79
C ASN A 93 -8.28 -33.70 -1.25
N LYS A 94 -7.68 -34.90 -1.23
CA LYS A 94 -6.28 -35.09 -1.69
C LYS A 94 -6.04 -34.66 -3.14
N ASP A 95 -7.07 -34.71 -3.97
CA ASP A 95 -7.06 -34.25 -5.35
C ASP A 95 -7.33 -32.73 -5.51
N LYS A 96 -7.39 -32.01 -4.36
CA LYS A 96 -7.73 -30.57 -4.29
C LYS A 96 -9.18 -30.24 -4.67
N SER A 97 -10.07 -31.20 -4.80
CA SER A 97 -11.50 -30.93 -4.90
C SER A 97 -12.07 -30.55 -3.54
N VAL A 98 -13.05 -29.65 -3.54
CA VAL A 98 -13.78 -29.24 -2.34
C VAL A 98 -14.80 -30.33 -1.99
N ARG A 99 -15.09 -30.47 -0.70
CA ARG A 99 -16.17 -31.36 -0.27
C ARG A 99 -17.53 -30.96 -0.86
N PRO A 100 -18.46 -31.90 -1.03
CA PRO A 100 -19.75 -31.66 -1.72
C PRO A 100 -20.63 -30.56 -1.09
N ASP A 101 -20.36 -30.20 0.16
CA ASP A 101 -21.14 -29.19 0.90
C ASP A 101 -20.97 -27.76 0.42
N TYR A 102 -19.96 -27.51 -0.39
CA TYR A 102 -19.71 -26.21 -0.97
C TYR A 102 -20.15 -26.13 -2.43
N ALA A 103 -20.90 -25.11 -2.77
CA ALA A 103 -21.46 -24.96 -4.10
C ALA A 103 -20.35 -24.72 -5.16
N PRO A 104 -20.36 -25.45 -6.29
CA PRO A 104 -19.25 -25.45 -7.26
C PRO A 104 -19.09 -24.16 -8.09
N LYS A 105 -19.88 -23.11 -7.81
CA LYS A 105 -19.88 -21.85 -8.56
C LYS A 105 -19.33 -20.67 -7.78
N ASP A 106 -19.02 -20.87 -6.51
CA ASP A 106 -18.69 -19.81 -5.58
C ASP A 106 -17.19 -19.71 -5.45
N ILE A 107 -16.73 -18.52 -5.10
CA ILE A 107 -15.33 -18.25 -4.80
C ILE A 107 -15.17 -17.92 -3.33
N GLU A 108 -14.05 -18.34 -2.81
CA GLU A 108 -13.60 -18.05 -1.46
C GLU A 108 -12.64 -16.87 -1.47
N LEU A 109 -12.81 -15.94 -0.52
CA LEU A 109 -11.86 -14.88 -0.23
C LEU A 109 -11.23 -15.10 1.14
N ARG A 110 -9.91 -15.19 1.15
CA ARG A 110 -9.07 -15.13 2.34
C ARG A 110 -8.28 -13.85 2.35
N VAL A 111 -8.32 -13.14 3.44
CA VAL A 111 -7.61 -11.88 3.61
C VAL A 111 -6.55 -12.03 4.68
N THR A 112 -5.34 -11.57 4.40
CA THR A 112 -4.26 -11.49 5.37
C THR A 112 -3.90 -10.03 5.59
N ILE A 113 -4.09 -9.54 6.80
CA ILE A 113 -3.69 -8.21 7.24
C ILE A 113 -2.28 -8.35 7.81
N ASN A 114 -1.27 -7.91 7.05
CA ASN A 114 0.10 -7.90 7.53
C ASN A 114 0.36 -6.68 8.41
N HIS A 115 -0.24 -5.53 8.05
CA HIS A 115 -0.20 -4.29 8.82
C HIS A 115 -1.41 -3.43 8.52
N PHE A 116 -2.00 -2.84 9.55
CA PHE A 116 -3.03 -1.83 9.42
C PHE A 116 -2.99 -0.88 10.62
N GLY A 117 -2.58 0.37 10.39
CA GLY A 117 -2.44 1.34 11.46
C GLY A 117 -1.47 2.46 11.10
N TYR A 118 -0.57 2.79 12.00
CA TYR A 118 0.49 3.76 11.73
C TYR A 118 1.83 3.32 12.32
N ARG A 119 2.90 3.85 11.75
CA ARG A 119 4.27 3.66 12.20
C ARG A 119 4.94 4.98 12.50
N THR A 120 5.90 4.97 13.40
CA THR A 120 6.78 6.11 13.64
C THR A 120 7.95 6.06 12.67
N VAL A 121 8.07 7.09 11.84
CA VAL A 121 9.20 7.24 10.91
C VAL A 121 10.24 8.15 11.54
N PHE A 122 11.48 7.70 11.55
CA PHE A 122 12.62 8.48 11.99
C PHE A 122 13.27 9.18 10.79
N VAL A 123 13.48 10.48 10.89
CA VAL A 123 14.21 11.29 9.91
C VAL A 123 15.53 11.71 10.57
N PRO A 124 16.67 11.23 10.08
CA PRO A 124 17.97 11.63 10.62
C PRO A 124 18.22 13.12 10.37
N GLY A 125 18.96 13.74 11.28
CA GLY A 125 19.41 15.11 11.10
C GLY A 125 20.26 15.26 9.82
N HIS A 126 20.05 16.35 9.11
CA HIS A 126 20.73 16.61 7.83
C HIS A 126 20.90 18.10 7.58
N PHE A 127 21.79 18.43 6.65
CA PHE A 127 21.91 19.81 6.13
C PHE A 127 20.94 19.99 4.97
N GLU A 128 20.22 21.11 4.99
CA GLU A 128 19.35 21.54 3.91
C GLU A 128 19.86 22.84 3.29
N ASP A 129 19.98 22.84 1.96
CA ASP A 129 20.29 24.05 1.23
C ASP A 129 19.03 24.89 1.07
N TYR A 130 19.11 26.17 1.38
CA TYR A 130 18.05 27.13 1.14
C TYR A 130 18.58 28.38 0.48
N THR A 131 17.77 28.99 -0.37
CA THR A 131 18.12 30.22 -1.06
C THR A 131 17.59 31.41 -0.28
N THR A 132 18.44 32.38 -0.01
CA THR A 132 18.08 33.67 0.57
C THR A 132 18.49 34.78 -0.35
N THR A 133 17.77 35.89 -0.32
CA THR A 133 18.10 37.08 -1.11
C THR A 133 18.86 38.07 -0.23
N GLU A 134 20.07 38.40 -0.62
CA GLU A 134 20.87 39.41 0.04
C GLU A 134 20.83 40.74 -0.75
N THR A 135 20.64 41.84 -0.03
CA THR A 135 20.64 43.18 -0.61
C THR A 135 21.95 43.88 -0.26
N HIS A 136 22.69 44.21 -1.28
CA HIS A 136 23.93 44.95 -1.16
C HIS A 136 23.69 46.40 -1.50
N TYR A 137 24.40 47.28 -0.79
CA TYR A 137 24.29 48.73 -0.98
C TYR A 137 25.65 49.30 -1.39
N TYR A 138 25.62 50.25 -2.33
CA TYR A 138 26.79 51.02 -2.72
C TYR A 138 26.39 52.45 -3.02
N TYR A 139 27.35 53.34 -3.04
CA TYR A 139 27.15 54.73 -3.42
C TYR A 139 27.68 54.93 -4.83
N ASP A 140 26.89 55.55 -5.70
CA ASP A 140 27.33 55.92 -7.04
C ASP A 140 28.28 57.10 -7.00
N LYS A 141 28.78 57.49 -8.18
CA LYS A 141 29.76 58.61 -8.30
C LYS A 141 29.20 59.99 -7.88
N GLU A 142 27.88 60.08 -7.88
CA GLU A 142 27.15 61.27 -7.43
C GLU A 142 26.76 61.17 -5.93
N GLY A 143 27.23 60.20 -5.21
CA GLY A 143 26.98 60.01 -3.78
C GLY A 143 25.56 59.47 -3.45
N ARG A 144 24.83 58.98 -4.42
CA ARG A 144 23.48 58.43 -4.21
C ARG A 144 23.58 56.95 -3.84
N ARG A 145 22.82 56.52 -2.82
CA ARG A 145 22.74 55.14 -2.40
C ARG A 145 21.99 54.30 -3.46
N GLN A 146 22.66 53.28 -3.96
CA GLN A 146 22.11 52.28 -4.86
C GLN A 146 22.08 50.93 -4.17
N SER A 147 21.28 50.01 -4.68
CA SER A 147 21.24 48.64 -4.17
C SER A 147 21.07 47.63 -5.31
N TRP A 148 21.64 46.48 -5.12
CA TRP A 148 21.40 45.32 -5.95
C TRP A 148 21.15 44.10 -5.07
N THR A 149 20.43 43.08 -5.58
CA THR A 149 20.10 41.89 -4.87
C THR A 149 20.70 40.69 -5.58
N GLU A 150 21.17 39.73 -4.79
CA GLU A 150 21.56 38.41 -5.30
C GLU A 150 20.95 37.30 -4.47
N ASN A 151 20.77 36.17 -5.13
CA ASN A 151 20.33 34.97 -4.45
C ASN A 151 21.56 34.17 -3.98
N VAL A 152 21.65 33.95 -2.67
CA VAL A 152 22.77 33.24 -2.04
C VAL A 152 22.22 31.91 -1.49
N VAL A 153 22.89 30.83 -1.85
CA VAL A 153 22.57 29.50 -1.26
C VAL A 153 23.31 29.42 0.06
N ARG A 154 22.55 29.10 1.10
CA ARG A 154 23.05 28.86 2.45
C ARG A 154 22.62 27.49 2.94
N GLN A 155 23.36 26.94 3.91
CA GLN A 155 23.02 25.68 4.55
C GLN A 155 22.50 25.92 5.96
N ARG A 156 21.46 25.17 6.34
CA ARG A 156 20.98 25.10 7.72
C ARG A 156 20.95 23.65 8.17
N TRP A 157 21.25 23.44 9.44
CA TRP A 157 21.08 22.15 10.07
C TRP A 157 19.61 21.92 10.42
N ILE A 158 19.04 20.82 9.91
CA ILE A 158 17.73 20.31 10.33
C ILE A 158 17.98 19.19 11.34
N PRO A 159 17.53 19.32 12.60
CA PRO A 159 17.72 18.29 13.59
C PRO A 159 16.93 17.03 13.25
N GLU A 160 17.31 15.93 13.86
CA GLU A 160 16.55 14.67 13.77
C GLU A 160 15.13 14.88 14.28
N SER A 161 14.19 14.19 13.65
CA SER A 161 12.78 14.25 14.01
C SER A 161 12.09 12.91 13.80
N THR A 162 10.92 12.78 14.42
CA THR A 162 10.04 11.62 14.19
C THR A 162 8.64 12.12 13.86
N TYR A 163 7.96 11.40 12.96
CA TYR A 163 6.57 11.69 12.64
C TYR A 163 5.76 10.40 12.45
N PRO A 164 4.46 10.42 12.76
CA PRO A 164 3.58 9.30 12.50
C PRO A 164 3.26 9.22 11.01
N GLN A 165 3.27 8.00 10.46
CA GLN A 165 2.89 7.70 9.08
C GLN A 165 1.86 6.59 9.08
N ALA A 166 0.70 6.82 8.46
CA ALA A 166 -0.26 5.76 8.22
C ALA A 166 0.34 4.69 7.31
N TYR A 167 0.18 3.43 7.68
CA TYR A 167 0.76 2.29 6.98
C TYR A 167 -0.22 1.13 6.90
N MET A 168 -0.32 0.54 5.72
CA MET A 168 -1.20 -0.59 5.45
C MET A 168 -0.51 -1.59 4.54
N SER A 169 -0.61 -2.87 4.86
CA SER A 169 -0.19 -3.99 4.02
C SER A 169 -1.22 -5.10 4.14
N ILE A 170 -1.97 -5.35 3.07
CA ILE A 170 -3.05 -6.34 3.04
C ILE A 170 -2.94 -7.20 1.77
N THR A 171 -3.18 -8.49 1.92
CA THR A 171 -3.22 -9.46 0.82
C THR A 171 -4.61 -10.09 0.72
N TYR A 172 -5.17 -10.10 -0.47
CA TYR A 172 -6.46 -10.68 -0.83
C TYR A 172 -6.23 -11.88 -1.74
N ASN A 173 -6.58 -13.08 -1.29
CA ASN A 173 -6.45 -14.32 -2.05
C ASN A 173 -7.83 -14.90 -2.36
N PHE A 174 -8.09 -15.11 -3.64
CA PHE A 174 -9.34 -15.69 -4.12
C PHE A 174 -9.10 -17.11 -4.60
N TYR A 175 -9.92 -18.03 -4.12
CA TYR A 175 -9.84 -19.44 -4.47
C TYR A 175 -11.13 -19.91 -5.11
N ASP A 176 -11.01 -20.84 -6.04
CA ASP A 176 -12.15 -21.59 -6.56
C ASP A 176 -12.58 -22.62 -5.50
N LEU A 177 -13.80 -22.48 -4.99
CA LEU A 177 -14.33 -23.40 -3.99
C LEU A 177 -14.46 -24.85 -4.48
N LYS A 178 -14.53 -25.07 -5.79
CA LYS A 178 -14.64 -26.40 -6.37
C LYS A 178 -13.37 -27.24 -6.20
N ASN A 179 -12.21 -26.61 -6.34
CA ASN A 179 -10.93 -27.35 -6.40
C ASN A 179 -9.82 -26.74 -5.53
N GLY A 180 -10.11 -25.68 -4.76
CA GLY A 180 -9.14 -25.00 -3.92
C GLY A 180 -8.00 -24.33 -4.66
N THR A 181 -8.15 -24.09 -5.96
CA THR A 181 -7.11 -23.43 -6.76
C THR A 181 -7.12 -21.92 -6.52
N LEU A 182 -5.96 -21.34 -6.30
CA LEU A 182 -5.80 -19.88 -6.26
C LEU A 182 -6.09 -19.31 -7.66
N ILE A 183 -7.17 -18.53 -7.76
CA ILE A 183 -7.63 -17.96 -9.02
C ILE A 183 -7.25 -16.49 -9.17
N ALA A 184 -7.09 -15.77 -8.05
CA ALA A 184 -6.56 -14.43 -8.06
C ALA A 184 -5.87 -14.09 -6.74
N SER A 185 -4.88 -13.21 -6.80
CA SER A 185 -4.22 -12.66 -5.63
C SER A 185 -3.90 -11.20 -5.86
N PHE A 186 -4.15 -10.38 -4.87
CA PHE A 186 -3.84 -8.95 -4.87
C PHE A 186 -3.24 -8.56 -3.54
N SER A 187 -1.99 -8.09 -3.56
CA SER A 187 -1.33 -7.54 -2.38
C SER A 187 -1.18 -6.03 -2.55
N ASP A 188 -1.47 -5.28 -1.52
CA ASP A 188 -1.42 -3.82 -1.54
C ASP A 188 -0.69 -3.29 -0.31
N ASN A 189 0.36 -2.51 -0.58
CA ASN A 189 1.16 -1.84 0.44
C ASN A 189 1.05 -0.35 0.21
N ARG A 190 0.59 0.38 1.22
CA ARG A 190 0.42 1.84 1.16
C ARG A 190 0.98 2.49 2.41
N ASN A 191 1.50 3.68 2.21
CA ASN A 191 1.86 4.58 3.29
C ASN A 191 1.48 6.01 2.91
N ARG A 192 1.10 6.79 3.90
CA ARG A 192 0.76 8.20 3.78
C ARG A 192 1.10 8.92 5.07
N ASP A 193 1.42 10.20 4.97
CA ASP A 193 1.53 11.03 6.16
C ASP A 193 0.20 11.01 6.91
N TYR A 194 0.25 10.75 8.21
CA TYR A 194 -0.93 10.45 9.02
C TYR A 194 -2.00 11.55 8.95
N GLU A 195 -1.59 12.82 8.94
CA GLU A 195 -2.50 13.97 8.89
C GLU A 195 -3.26 14.09 7.57
N ASN A 196 -2.67 13.59 6.48
CA ASN A 196 -3.23 13.75 5.13
C ASN A 196 -4.09 12.57 4.69
N ASP A 197 -3.85 11.38 5.22
CA ASP A 197 -4.54 10.18 4.75
C ASP A 197 -4.49 9.06 5.80
N PRO A 198 -5.48 9.01 6.69
CA PRO A 198 -5.57 7.96 7.69
C PRO A 198 -5.69 6.56 7.04
N ALA A 199 -5.32 5.53 7.78
CA ALA A 199 -5.33 4.14 7.31
C ALA A 199 -6.67 3.71 6.72
N ASP A 200 -7.79 4.18 7.28
CA ASP A 200 -9.14 3.89 6.78
C ASP A 200 -9.36 4.37 5.33
N GLY A 201 -8.84 5.55 4.96
CA GLY A 201 -8.91 6.07 3.60
C GLY A 201 -8.07 5.24 2.62
N MET A 202 -6.94 4.73 3.06
CA MET A 202 -6.11 3.81 2.26
C MET A 202 -6.80 2.47 2.05
N LEU A 203 -7.46 1.92 3.10
CA LEU A 203 -8.20 0.67 3.04
C LEU A 203 -9.30 0.71 1.99
N GLY A 204 -10.15 1.75 2.01
CA GLY A 204 -11.23 1.89 1.04
C GLY A 204 -10.74 1.92 -0.40
N ARG A 205 -9.59 2.55 -0.66
CA ARG A 205 -8.95 2.56 -1.98
C ARG A 205 -8.37 1.19 -2.34
N SER A 206 -7.70 0.52 -1.39
CA SER A 206 -7.12 -0.81 -1.59
C SER A 206 -8.17 -1.84 -2.02
N VAL A 207 -9.23 -1.96 -1.24
CA VAL A 207 -10.32 -2.90 -1.53
C VAL A 207 -11.00 -2.56 -2.86
N LYS A 208 -11.27 -1.28 -3.12
CA LYS A 208 -11.83 -0.84 -4.41
C LYS A 208 -10.92 -1.21 -5.59
N ASP A 209 -9.62 -1.00 -5.46
CA ASP A 209 -8.66 -1.32 -6.52
C ASP A 209 -8.56 -2.84 -6.74
N CYS A 210 -8.55 -3.64 -5.67
CA CYS A 210 -8.59 -5.08 -5.73
C CYS A 210 -9.82 -5.56 -6.54
N PHE A 211 -11.02 -5.17 -6.12
CA PHE A 211 -12.25 -5.60 -6.76
C PHE A 211 -12.39 -5.11 -8.20
N ASN A 212 -11.99 -3.88 -8.48
CA ASN A 212 -12.02 -3.33 -9.85
C ASN A 212 -11.04 -4.06 -10.78
N LYS A 213 -9.87 -4.47 -10.28
CA LYS A 213 -8.87 -5.17 -11.10
C LYS A 213 -9.24 -6.63 -11.37
N ILE A 214 -9.91 -7.29 -10.41
CA ILE A 214 -10.26 -8.70 -10.49
C ILE A 214 -11.62 -8.91 -11.17
N PHE A 215 -12.64 -8.14 -10.78
CA PHE A 215 -14.01 -8.30 -11.27
C PHE A 215 -14.38 -7.31 -12.38
N LYS A 216 -13.40 -6.61 -12.97
CA LYS A 216 -13.68 -5.68 -14.06
C LYS A 216 -14.32 -6.43 -15.25
N LYS A 217 -15.53 -6.02 -15.59
CA LYS A 217 -16.30 -6.49 -16.74
C LYS A 217 -15.75 -5.92 -18.04
#